data_192eee19b5226504dc9fdb378ac2dad2
#
_entry.id   192eee19b5226504dc9fdb378ac2dad2
#
_cell.length_a   1.000
_cell.length_b   1.000
_cell.length_c   1.000
_cell.angle_alpha   90.00
_cell.angle_beta   90.00
_cell.angle_gamma   90.00
#
_symmetry.space_group_name_H-M   'P 1'
#
loop_
_entity.id
_entity.type
_entity.pdbx_description
1 polymer ?
#
loop_
_entity_poly.entity_id
_entity_poly.type
_entity_poly.pdbx_seq_one_letter_code
_entity_poly.pdbx_strand_id
1 'polypeptide(L)'
;MSATLIAVVIALVLGHMVQPLARLRQFHWFEHWLHWLNQQAGLRNVWQGRWGMVFSVGAPTVLAGLLTAALDDRFYGLPLFAFSLASLFYAWGPRDLDQDVDHLLHADDPDTARALAAQLNPDADVAMEPAGMVGAVFAGALQRWFAVLLWFLLLGPMGAIGYRLLTLASRDTQLPERHREVVRRTRAILEWPAAQLMTFALALVANFDNVLAAWRDWQRDGWRLNMDFLYAAARASVSCELAAEAADSDEPIGEAPALLALRDAMSLVWRVLLVWLAVLALFVLAGWAN
;
A
#
# COMPACT_ATOMS: atom_id res chain seq x y z
N MET A 1 16.11 15.16 -4.60
CA MET A 1 14.78 14.81 -5.11
C MET A 1 14.79 14.24 -6.54
N SER A 2 15.59 14.71 -7.50
CA SER A 2 15.77 14.01 -8.78
C SER A 2 16.23 12.56 -8.59
N ALA A 3 17.18 12.32 -7.68
CA ALA A 3 17.63 10.98 -7.29
C ALA A 3 16.50 10.14 -6.68
N THR A 4 15.58 10.75 -5.92
CA THR A 4 14.42 10.07 -5.31
C THR A 4 13.43 9.59 -6.38
N LEU A 5 13.13 10.42 -7.37
CA LEU A 5 12.26 10.05 -8.48
C LEU A 5 12.88 8.93 -9.32
N ILE A 6 14.18 9.02 -9.62
CA ILE A 6 14.90 7.96 -10.32
C ILE A 6 14.88 6.66 -9.49
N ALA A 7 15.08 6.75 -8.16
CA ALA A 7 15.00 5.59 -7.28
C ALA A 7 13.61 4.95 -7.30
N VAL A 8 12.53 5.75 -7.30
CA VAL A 8 11.14 5.27 -7.39
C VAL A 8 10.90 4.54 -8.71
N VAL A 9 11.26 5.16 -9.85
CA VAL A 9 11.07 4.55 -11.16
C VAL A 9 11.88 3.25 -11.29
N ILE A 10 13.15 3.27 -10.87
CA ILE A 10 13.99 2.05 -10.89
C ILE A 10 13.43 0.97 -9.96
N ALA A 11 12.97 1.33 -8.76
CA ALA A 11 12.38 0.36 -7.82
C ALA A 11 11.11 -0.28 -8.38
N LEU A 12 10.25 0.50 -9.07
CA LEU A 12 9.06 0.01 -9.75
C LEU A 12 9.42 -0.98 -10.87
N VAL A 13 10.35 -0.59 -11.74
CA VAL A 13 10.78 -1.43 -12.87
C VAL A 13 11.45 -2.72 -12.36
N LEU A 14 12.36 -2.61 -11.37
CA LEU A 14 13.00 -3.77 -10.77
C LEU A 14 12.00 -4.67 -10.05
N GLY A 15 11.02 -4.10 -9.36
CA GLY A 15 9.95 -4.83 -8.68
C GLY A 15 9.14 -5.69 -9.64
N HIS A 16 8.85 -5.15 -10.81
CA HIS A 16 8.07 -5.84 -11.83
C HIS A 16 8.89 -6.84 -12.68
N MET A 17 10.15 -6.51 -13.01
CA MET A 17 10.96 -7.34 -13.91
C MET A 17 11.73 -8.48 -13.21
N VAL A 18 12.06 -8.35 -11.92
CA VAL A 18 12.99 -9.29 -11.26
C VAL A 18 12.32 -10.06 -10.12
N GLN A 19 11.47 -11.01 -10.48
CA GLN A 19 10.74 -11.88 -9.55
C GLN A 19 11.64 -12.64 -8.53
N PRO A 20 12.83 -13.18 -8.87
CA PRO A 20 13.65 -13.90 -7.90
C PRO A 20 14.13 -13.02 -6.73
N LEU A 21 14.22 -11.70 -6.89
CA LEU A 21 14.57 -10.78 -5.81
C LEU A 21 13.44 -10.58 -4.78
N ALA A 22 12.20 -10.95 -5.09
CA ALA A 22 11.10 -10.92 -4.13
C ALA A 22 11.37 -11.81 -2.90
N ARG A 23 12.18 -12.89 -3.05
CA ARG A 23 12.61 -13.74 -1.94
C ARG A 23 13.50 -13.03 -0.91
N LEU A 24 14.19 -11.95 -1.30
CA LEU A 24 15.00 -11.14 -0.39
C LEU A 24 14.14 -10.19 0.48
N ARG A 25 12.87 -9.98 0.12
CA ARG A 25 11.93 -9.12 0.85
C ARG A 25 11.29 -9.82 2.07
N GLN A 26 12.02 -10.70 2.74
CA GLN A 26 11.54 -11.42 3.91
C GLN A 26 11.85 -10.64 5.18
N PHE A 27 10.84 -10.49 6.04
CA PHE A 27 10.95 -9.72 7.29
C PHE A 27 11.08 -10.61 8.53
N HIS A 28 11.60 -11.83 8.40
CA HIS A 28 11.79 -12.76 9.52
C HIS A 28 12.61 -12.17 10.67
N TRP A 29 13.58 -11.29 10.36
CA TRP A 29 14.34 -10.58 11.38
C TRP A 29 13.45 -9.70 12.27
N PHE A 30 12.39 -9.09 11.69
CA PHE A 30 11.46 -8.24 12.42
C PHE A 30 10.53 -9.08 13.31
N GLU A 31 10.07 -10.23 12.86
CA GLU A 31 9.32 -11.19 13.67
C GLU A 31 10.17 -11.68 14.86
N HIS A 32 11.44 -12.02 14.63
CA HIS A 32 12.37 -12.36 15.70
C HIS A 32 12.60 -11.19 16.68
N TRP A 33 12.70 -9.95 16.17
CA TRP A 33 12.82 -8.75 16.97
C TRP A 33 11.60 -8.54 17.88
N LEU A 34 10.37 -8.67 17.34
CA LEU A 34 9.14 -8.57 18.10
C LEU A 34 9.06 -9.66 19.17
N HIS A 35 9.42 -10.88 18.80
CA HIS A 35 9.43 -12.03 19.72
C HIS A 35 10.44 -11.83 20.85
N TRP A 36 11.64 -11.39 20.53
CA TRP A 36 12.67 -11.07 21.53
C TRP A 36 12.20 -9.97 22.49
N LEU A 37 11.60 -8.90 21.99
CA LEU A 37 11.04 -7.85 22.84
C LEU A 37 9.93 -8.38 23.75
N ASN A 38 9.09 -9.27 23.27
CA ASN A 38 8.00 -9.86 24.06
C ASN A 38 8.52 -10.77 25.19
N GLN A 39 9.71 -11.35 25.06
CA GLN A 39 10.35 -12.19 26.08
C GLN A 39 11.04 -11.38 27.18
N GLN A 40 11.31 -10.08 26.98
CA GLN A 40 12.01 -9.24 27.95
C GLN A 40 11.10 -8.86 29.13
N ALA A 41 11.17 -9.61 30.21
CA ALA A 41 10.34 -9.42 31.41
C ALA A 41 10.47 -8.03 32.04
N GLY A 42 11.65 -7.40 31.96
CA GLY A 42 11.92 -6.07 32.50
C GLY A 42 11.18 -4.94 31.76
N LEU A 43 10.80 -5.14 30.50
CA LEU A 43 10.07 -4.19 29.67
C LEU A 43 8.55 -4.45 29.62
N ARG A 44 8.07 -5.45 30.35
CA ARG A 44 6.70 -5.95 30.26
C ARG A 44 5.63 -4.86 30.41
N ASN A 45 5.79 -3.95 31.36
CA ASN A 45 4.83 -2.86 31.60
C ASN A 45 4.86 -1.83 30.48
N VAL A 46 6.02 -1.54 29.91
CA VAL A 46 6.20 -0.61 28.78
C VAL A 46 5.73 -1.27 27.49
N TRP A 47 6.06 -2.54 27.30
CA TRP A 47 5.70 -3.34 26.14
C TRP A 47 4.20 -3.57 26.00
N GLN A 48 3.51 -3.85 27.09
CA GLN A 48 2.05 -4.03 27.11
C GLN A 48 1.28 -2.71 26.99
N GLY A 49 1.97 -1.57 27.15
CA GLY A 49 1.40 -0.24 27.02
C GLY A 49 1.48 0.34 25.60
N ARG A 50 0.98 1.56 25.47
CA ARG A 50 1.06 2.35 24.22
C ARG A 50 2.50 2.67 23.76
N TRP A 51 3.48 2.58 24.64
CA TRP A 51 4.89 2.80 24.33
C TRP A 51 5.56 1.60 23.64
N GLY A 52 4.95 0.43 23.68
CA GLY A 52 5.46 -0.76 23.01
C GLY A 52 5.71 -0.53 21.52
N MET A 53 4.82 0.23 20.85
CA MET A 53 4.98 0.59 19.44
C MET A 53 6.25 1.41 19.17
N VAL A 54 6.62 2.31 20.08
CA VAL A 54 7.84 3.15 19.93
C VAL A 54 9.09 2.27 19.92
N PHE A 55 9.12 1.21 20.71
CA PHE A 55 10.25 0.28 20.72
C PHE A 55 10.19 -0.72 19.56
N SER A 56 9.00 -1.27 19.26
CA SER A 56 8.86 -2.28 18.22
C SER A 56 9.14 -1.74 16.83
N VAL A 57 8.50 -0.64 16.47
CA VAL A 57 8.57 -0.02 15.14
C VAL A 57 9.53 1.18 15.16
N GLY A 58 9.48 2.00 16.20
CA GLY A 58 10.26 3.23 16.28
C GLY A 58 11.77 3.00 16.28
N ALA A 59 12.27 2.03 17.05
CA ALA A 59 13.72 1.77 17.12
C ALA A 59 14.35 1.43 15.75
N PRO A 60 13.85 0.44 15.00
CA PRO A 60 14.38 0.16 13.67
C PRO A 60 14.14 1.29 12.65
N THR A 61 13.04 2.04 12.79
CA THR A 61 12.76 3.20 11.95
C THR A 61 13.77 4.32 12.19
N VAL A 62 14.06 4.64 13.45
CA VAL A 62 15.08 5.64 13.82
C VAL A 62 16.47 5.20 13.35
N LEU A 63 16.80 3.90 13.48
CA LEU A 63 18.05 3.35 12.96
C LEU A 63 18.17 3.57 11.44
N ALA A 64 17.10 3.35 10.68
CA ALA A 64 17.09 3.62 9.25
C ALA A 64 17.28 5.14 8.97
N GLY A 65 16.69 6.00 9.78
CA GLY A 65 16.89 7.47 9.69
C GLY A 65 18.32 7.90 9.99
N LEU A 66 18.92 7.34 11.05
CA LEU A 66 20.32 7.60 11.39
C LEU A 66 21.27 7.11 10.29
N LEU A 67 20.98 5.95 9.69
CA LEU A 67 21.77 5.45 8.57
C LEU A 67 21.63 6.36 7.34
N THR A 68 20.43 6.86 7.06
CA THR A 68 20.19 7.85 6.00
C THR A 68 21.06 9.10 6.24
N ALA A 69 21.03 9.65 7.46
CA ALA A 69 21.84 10.83 7.83
C ALA A 69 23.35 10.56 7.79
N ALA A 70 23.78 9.36 8.15
CA ALA A 70 25.19 8.99 8.10
C ALA A 70 25.73 8.77 6.68
N LEU A 71 24.85 8.46 5.72
CA LEU A 71 25.20 8.27 4.30
C LEU A 71 25.06 9.56 3.49
N ASP A 72 24.41 10.58 4.06
CA ASP A 72 24.31 11.90 3.46
C ASP A 72 25.73 12.50 3.34
N ASP A 73 25.98 13.27 2.31
CA ASP A 73 27.27 13.91 2.00
C ASP A 73 28.46 12.96 1.71
N ARG A 74 28.25 11.63 1.63
CA ARG A 74 29.34 10.70 1.31
C ARG A 74 29.35 10.31 -0.17
N PHE A 75 30.54 10.32 -0.78
CA PHE A 75 30.78 9.83 -2.15
C PHE A 75 29.74 10.32 -3.18
N TYR A 76 29.51 11.63 -3.27
CA TYR A 76 28.57 12.24 -4.23
C TYR A 76 27.11 11.70 -4.10
N GLY A 77 26.71 11.24 -2.92
CA GLY A 77 25.35 10.74 -2.68
C GLY A 77 25.05 9.33 -3.22
N LEU A 78 26.02 8.65 -3.85
CA LEU A 78 25.80 7.28 -4.39
C LEU A 78 25.40 6.26 -3.31
N PRO A 79 26.03 6.22 -2.10
CA PRO A 79 25.59 5.29 -1.06
C PRO A 79 24.17 5.58 -0.56
N LEU A 80 23.81 6.85 -0.43
CA LEU A 80 22.47 7.27 -0.06
C LEU A 80 21.43 6.85 -1.11
N PHE A 81 21.76 7.04 -2.39
CA PHE A 81 20.89 6.59 -3.50
C PHE A 81 20.70 5.07 -3.48
N ALA A 82 21.79 4.31 -3.34
CA ALA A 82 21.72 2.84 -3.27
C ALA A 82 20.90 2.37 -2.05
N PHE A 83 21.07 3.01 -0.89
CA PHE A 83 20.32 2.73 0.32
C PHE A 83 18.83 3.08 0.15
N SER A 84 18.52 4.22 -0.49
CA SER A 84 17.16 4.65 -0.79
C SER A 84 16.44 3.67 -1.71
N LEU A 85 17.12 3.25 -2.78
CA LEU A 85 16.61 2.25 -3.72
C LEU A 85 16.38 0.90 -3.03
N ALA A 86 17.37 0.42 -2.26
CA ALA A 86 17.28 -0.83 -1.52
C ALA A 86 16.14 -0.80 -0.48
N SER A 87 16.00 0.32 0.25
CA SER A 87 14.96 0.51 1.25
C SER A 87 13.56 0.53 0.64
N LEU A 88 13.38 1.23 -0.48
CA LEU A 88 12.10 1.26 -1.19
C LEU A 88 11.77 -0.11 -1.76
N PHE A 89 12.72 -0.76 -2.43
CA PHE A 89 12.58 -2.12 -2.94
C PHE A 89 12.19 -3.10 -1.84
N TYR A 90 12.84 -3.02 -0.68
CA TYR A 90 12.56 -3.87 0.48
C TYR A 90 11.18 -3.58 1.08
N ALA A 91 10.81 -2.30 1.23
CA ALA A 91 9.53 -1.86 1.79
C ALA A 91 8.32 -2.21 0.91
N TRP A 92 8.52 -2.45 -0.40
CA TRP A 92 7.45 -2.88 -1.32
C TRP A 92 6.80 -4.20 -0.89
N GLY A 93 7.53 -5.03 -0.17
CA GLY A 93 7.04 -6.26 0.42
C GLY A 93 7.23 -7.51 -0.45
N PRO A 94 6.96 -8.71 0.13
CA PRO A 94 7.31 -9.99 -0.48
C PRO A 94 6.39 -10.38 -1.65
N ARG A 95 5.20 -9.76 -1.75
CA ARG A 95 4.19 -10.08 -2.76
C ARG A 95 3.88 -8.87 -3.62
N ASP A 96 3.86 -9.08 -4.92
CA ASP A 96 3.39 -8.10 -5.87
C ASP A 96 1.87 -8.20 -6.01
N LEU A 97 1.19 -7.05 -5.99
CA LEU A 97 -0.26 -6.98 -6.12
C LEU A 97 -0.72 -7.48 -7.49
N ASP A 98 0.03 -7.14 -8.54
CA ASP A 98 -0.26 -7.51 -9.92
C ASP A 98 -0.26 -9.03 -10.10
N GLN A 99 0.74 -9.71 -9.50
CA GLN A 99 0.82 -11.17 -9.52
C GLN A 99 -0.29 -11.84 -8.71
N ASP A 100 -0.64 -11.29 -7.53
CA ASP A 100 -1.74 -11.82 -6.73
C ASP A 100 -3.08 -11.70 -7.48
N VAL A 101 -3.30 -10.60 -8.21
CA VAL A 101 -4.48 -10.40 -9.06
C VAL A 101 -4.46 -11.37 -10.25
N ASP A 102 -3.32 -11.53 -10.92
CA ASP A 102 -3.19 -12.45 -12.06
C ASP A 102 -3.44 -13.91 -11.65
N HIS A 103 -2.89 -14.34 -10.53
CA HIS A 103 -3.17 -15.67 -9.99
C HIS A 103 -4.65 -15.87 -9.65
N LEU A 104 -5.33 -14.83 -9.16
CA LEU A 104 -6.75 -14.89 -8.85
C LEU A 104 -7.61 -14.97 -10.11
N LEU A 105 -7.22 -14.24 -11.17
CA LEU A 105 -7.90 -14.30 -12.48
C LEU A 105 -7.82 -15.69 -13.13
N HIS A 106 -6.74 -16.43 -12.87
CA HIS A 106 -6.47 -17.76 -13.42
C HIS A 106 -6.75 -18.90 -12.42
N ALA A 107 -7.44 -18.64 -11.32
CA ALA A 107 -7.77 -19.67 -10.34
C ALA A 107 -8.91 -20.59 -10.84
N ASP A 108 -8.61 -21.88 -11.01
CA ASP A 108 -9.57 -22.88 -11.49
C ASP A 108 -10.56 -23.35 -10.38
N ASP A 109 -10.16 -23.23 -9.12
CA ASP A 109 -10.91 -23.75 -7.98
C ASP A 109 -11.45 -22.62 -7.09
N PRO A 110 -12.76 -22.65 -6.71
CA PRO A 110 -13.37 -21.62 -5.88
C PRO A 110 -12.71 -21.44 -4.50
N ASP A 111 -12.20 -22.50 -3.88
CA ASP A 111 -11.55 -22.41 -2.58
C ASP A 111 -10.17 -21.79 -2.69
N THR A 112 -9.42 -22.13 -3.74
CA THR A 112 -8.18 -21.46 -4.11
C THR A 112 -8.40 -19.97 -4.40
N ALA A 113 -9.45 -19.63 -5.16
CA ALA A 113 -9.81 -18.25 -5.43
C ALA A 113 -10.11 -17.45 -4.14
N ARG A 114 -10.85 -18.01 -3.19
CA ARG A 114 -11.10 -17.38 -1.87
C ARG A 114 -9.81 -17.16 -1.08
N ALA A 115 -8.91 -18.16 -1.07
CA ALA A 115 -7.63 -18.05 -0.38
C ALA A 115 -6.74 -16.95 -0.99
N LEU A 116 -6.74 -16.81 -2.32
CA LEU A 116 -6.02 -15.75 -3.04
C LEU A 116 -6.66 -14.37 -2.80
N ALA A 117 -7.98 -14.28 -2.83
CA ALA A 117 -8.71 -13.04 -2.53
C ALA A 117 -8.42 -12.53 -1.11
N ALA A 118 -8.40 -13.42 -0.12
CA ALA A 118 -8.01 -13.06 1.26
C ALA A 118 -6.57 -12.53 1.37
N GLN A 119 -5.69 -12.88 0.43
CA GLN A 119 -4.32 -12.37 0.39
C GLN A 119 -4.21 -10.94 -0.19
N LEU A 120 -5.19 -10.50 -0.99
CA LEU A 120 -5.25 -9.12 -1.49
C LEU A 120 -5.47 -8.13 -0.34
N ASN A 121 -6.37 -8.45 0.57
CA ASN A 121 -6.63 -7.67 1.77
C ASN A 121 -6.68 -8.55 3.02
N PRO A 122 -5.53 -8.85 3.65
CA PRO A 122 -5.48 -9.71 4.84
C PRO A 122 -6.14 -9.11 6.09
N ASP A 123 -6.56 -7.86 6.05
CA ASP A 123 -7.13 -7.14 7.19
C ASP A 123 -8.67 -7.21 7.23
N ALA A 124 -9.30 -7.74 6.16
CA ALA A 124 -10.75 -7.88 6.06
C ALA A 124 -11.14 -9.18 5.37
N ASP A 125 -12.34 -9.66 5.66
CA ASP A 125 -12.96 -10.74 4.88
C ASP A 125 -13.38 -10.21 3.50
N VAL A 126 -12.83 -10.82 2.45
CA VAL A 126 -13.06 -10.38 1.07
C VAL A 126 -14.24 -11.15 0.49
N ALA A 127 -15.35 -10.45 0.29
CA ALA A 127 -16.49 -11.03 -0.43
C ALA A 127 -16.13 -11.28 -1.90
N MET A 128 -16.51 -12.48 -2.42
CA MET A 128 -16.27 -12.89 -3.81
C MET A 128 -17.23 -12.21 -4.80
N GLU A 129 -17.80 -11.08 -4.44
CA GLU A 129 -18.65 -10.23 -5.26
C GLU A 129 -17.81 -9.12 -5.92
N PRO A 130 -18.25 -8.54 -7.05
CA PRO A 130 -17.53 -7.45 -7.73
C PRO A 130 -17.10 -6.33 -6.79
N ALA A 131 -18.00 -5.88 -5.93
CA ALA A 131 -17.73 -4.79 -4.97
C ALA A 131 -16.66 -5.15 -3.93
N GLY A 132 -16.63 -6.41 -3.47
CA GLY A 132 -15.62 -6.92 -2.53
C GLY A 132 -14.25 -7.01 -3.18
N MET A 133 -14.18 -7.51 -4.42
CA MET A 133 -12.95 -7.62 -5.19
C MET A 133 -12.31 -6.27 -5.48
N VAL A 134 -13.10 -5.30 -5.95
CA VAL A 134 -12.63 -3.92 -6.16
C VAL A 134 -12.07 -3.34 -4.86
N GLY A 135 -12.79 -3.48 -3.75
CA GLY A 135 -12.32 -3.01 -2.44
C GLY A 135 -11.00 -3.65 -2.01
N ALA A 136 -10.84 -4.95 -2.23
CA ALA A 136 -9.61 -5.68 -1.89
C ALA A 136 -8.40 -5.24 -2.72
N VAL A 137 -8.57 -5.01 -4.03
CA VAL A 137 -7.50 -4.50 -4.90
C VAL A 137 -7.05 -3.12 -4.45
N PHE A 138 -7.98 -2.19 -4.20
CA PHE A 138 -7.65 -0.84 -3.77
C PHE A 138 -7.04 -0.81 -2.36
N ALA A 139 -7.47 -1.68 -1.44
CA ALA A 139 -6.85 -1.85 -0.13
C ALA A 139 -5.41 -2.38 -0.27
N GLY A 140 -5.21 -3.40 -1.10
CA GLY A 140 -3.90 -3.94 -1.42
C GLY A 140 -2.97 -2.89 -2.05
N ALA A 141 -3.47 -2.12 -3.01
CA ALA A 141 -2.73 -1.04 -3.66
C ALA A 141 -2.34 0.06 -2.67
N LEU A 142 -3.28 0.53 -1.84
CA LEU A 142 -3.01 1.51 -0.80
C LEU A 142 -1.88 1.06 0.12
N GLN A 143 -1.93 -0.16 0.63
CA GLN A 143 -1.00 -0.66 1.63
C GLN A 143 0.37 -1.07 1.07
N ARG A 144 0.40 -1.58 -0.17
CA ARG A 144 1.64 -2.10 -0.76
C ARG A 144 2.39 -1.04 -1.57
N TRP A 145 1.66 -0.14 -2.25
CA TRP A 145 2.24 0.82 -3.19
C TRP A 145 2.12 2.27 -2.69
N PHE A 146 0.91 2.80 -2.59
CA PHE A 146 0.69 4.23 -2.42
C PHE A 146 1.14 4.77 -1.06
N ALA A 147 0.84 4.07 0.03
CA ALA A 147 1.28 4.51 1.35
C ALA A 147 2.81 4.39 1.51
N VAL A 148 3.41 3.32 0.99
CA VAL A 148 4.88 3.16 0.97
C VAL A 148 5.53 4.29 0.18
N LEU A 149 5.03 4.59 -1.03
CA LEU A 149 5.53 5.67 -1.88
C LEU A 149 5.37 7.03 -1.21
N LEU A 150 4.21 7.33 -0.64
CA LEU A 150 3.97 8.59 0.04
C LEU A 150 4.98 8.83 1.16
N TRP A 151 5.15 7.85 2.04
CA TRP A 151 6.05 7.99 3.17
C TRP A 151 7.52 7.98 2.77
N PHE A 152 7.86 7.26 1.69
CA PHE A 152 9.18 7.38 1.08
C PHE A 152 9.46 8.78 0.53
N LEU A 153 8.49 9.40 -0.13
CA LEU A 153 8.64 10.75 -0.67
C LEU A 153 8.76 11.82 0.42
N LEU A 154 8.04 11.66 1.52
CA LEU A 154 8.02 12.63 2.62
C LEU A 154 9.23 12.47 3.56
N LEU A 155 9.61 11.25 3.90
CA LEU A 155 10.60 10.93 4.94
C LEU A 155 11.78 10.08 4.41
N GLY A 156 11.84 9.82 3.11
CA GLY A 156 12.88 8.99 2.52
C GLY A 156 12.82 7.52 2.97
N PRO A 157 13.98 6.84 3.03
CA PRO A 157 14.09 5.44 3.45
C PRO A 157 13.46 5.14 4.81
N MET A 158 13.60 6.08 5.76
CA MET A 158 13.01 5.99 7.09
C MET A 158 11.47 5.84 7.03
N GLY A 159 10.83 6.63 6.18
CA GLY A 159 9.38 6.62 6.03
C GLY A 159 8.85 5.32 5.44
N ALA A 160 9.49 4.83 4.38
CA ALA A 160 9.11 3.57 3.72
C ALA A 160 9.26 2.38 4.67
N ILE A 161 10.42 2.27 5.33
CA ILE A 161 10.69 1.18 6.28
C ILE A 161 9.74 1.27 7.47
N GLY A 162 9.58 2.46 8.08
CA GLY A 162 8.71 2.64 9.24
C GLY A 162 7.26 2.28 8.97
N TYR A 163 6.70 2.72 7.84
CA TYR A 163 5.35 2.35 7.44
C TYR A 163 5.24 0.82 7.21
N ARG A 164 6.24 0.21 6.55
CA ARG A 164 6.22 -1.23 6.30
C ARG A 164 6.27 -2.05 7.59
N LEU A 165 7.15 -1.69 8.52
CA LEU A 165 7.22 -2.36 9.83
C LEU A 165 5.94 -2.20 10.64
N LEU A 166 5.30 -1.03 10.55
CA LEU A 166 4.00 -0.77 11.19
C LEU A 166 2.90 -1.69 10.61
N THR A 167 2.88 -1.87 9.29
CA THR A 167 1.95 -2.79 8.61
C THR A 167 2.16 -4.23 9.07
N LEU A 168 3.40 -4.69 9.17
CA LEU A 168 3.73 -6.03 9.66
C LEU A 168 3.35 -6.22 11.13
N ALA A 169 3.69 -5.24 11.99
CA ALA A 169 3.33 -5.29 13.41
C ALA A 169 1.80 -5.29 13.63
N SER A 170 1.03 -4.62 12.75
CA SER A 170 -0.43 -4.61 12.88
C SER A 170 -1.08 -5.97 12.65
N ARG A 171 -0.39 -6.87 11.94
CA ARG A 171 -0.85 -8.23 11.58
C ARG A 171 -0.31 -9.30 12.52
N ASP A 172 0.66 -8.97 13.36
CA ASP A 172 1.24 -9.92 14.29
C ASP A 172 0.23 -10.26 15.42
N THR A 173 -0.20 -11.51 15.46
CA THR A 173 -1.15 -12.02 16.44
C THR A 173 -0.53 -12.27 17.81
N GLN A 174 0.80 -12.31 17.91
CA GLN A 174 1.52 -12.54 19.16
C GLN A 174 1.69 -11.26 20.01
N LEU A 175 1.44 -10.09 19.39
CA LEU A 175 1.47 -8.83 20.10
C LEU A 175 0.28 -8.70 21.09
N PRO A 176 0.49 -8.09 22.27
CA PRO A 176 -0.59 -7.76 23.20
C PRO A 176 -1.69 -6.94 22.51
N GLU A 177 -2.96 -7.22 22.81
CA GLU A 177 -4.10 -6.58 22.14
C GLU A 177 -4.04 -5.04 22.18
N ARG A 178 -3.68 -4.47 23.33
CA ARG A 178 -3.53 -3.00 23.47
C ARG A 178 -2.44 -2.44 22.55
N HIS A 179 -1.33 -3.15 22.43
CA HIS A 179 -0.24 -2.75 21.54
C HIS A 179 -0.70 -2.82 20.09
N ARG A 180 -1.31 -3.92 19.68
CA ARG A 180 -1.85 -4.14 18.34
C ARG A 180 -2.90 -3.09 17.96
N GLU A 181 -3.77 -2.70 18.89
CA GLU A 181 -4.76 -1.64 18.66
C GLU A 181 -4.10 -0.28 18.38
N VAL A 182 -3.06 0.09 19.15
CA VAL A 182 -2.30 1.33 18.92
C VAL A 182 -1.62 1.30 17.55
N VAL A 183 -1.01 0.16 17.19
CA VAL A 183 -0.36 -0.03 15.88
C VAL A 183 -1.36 0.07 14.74
N ARG A 184 -2.52 -0.59 14.84
CA ARG A 184 -3.61 -0.50 13.84
C ARG A 184 -4.12 0.92 13.66
N ARG A 185 -4.36 1.62 14.77
CA ARG A 185 -4.81 3.02 14.73
C ARG A 185 -3.76 3.94 14.11
N THR A 186 -2.49 3.78 14.48
CA THR A 186 -1.40 4.57 13.89
C THR A 186 -1.27 4.29 12.40
N ARG A 187 -1.38 3.02 11.97
CA ARG A 187 -1.39 2.65 10.56
C ARG A 187 -2.53 3.34 9.81
N ALA A 188 -3.75 3.30 10.34
CA ALA A 188 -4.90 3.96 9.72
C ALA A 188 -4.68 5.48 9.56
N ILE A 189 -4.05 6.14 10.57
CA ILE A 189 -3.69 7.57 10.47
C ILE A 189 -2.68 7.80 9.34
N LEU A 190 -1.69 6.92 9.18
CA LEU A 190 -0.68 7.03 8.13
C LEU A 190 -1.21 6.66 6.74
N GLU A 191 -2.18 5.78 6.63
CA GLU A 191 -2.83 5.41 5.37
C GLU A 191 -3.81 6.50 4.88
N TRP A 192 -4.41 7.24 5.80
CA TRP A 192 -5.44 8.21 5.48
C TRP A 192 -5.01 9.27 4.43
N PRO A 193 -3.86 9.97 4.55
CA PRO A 193 -3.43 10.93 3.53
C PRO A 193 -3.15 10.27 2.18
N ALA A 194 -2.60 9.06 2.16
CA ALA A 194 -2.39 8.31 0.93
C ALA A 194 -3.72 7.96 0.25
N ALA A 195 -4.71 7.53 1.03
CA ALA A 195 -6.06 7.22 0.52
C ALA A 195 -6.75 8.46 -0.04
N GLN A 196 -6.60 9.64 0.59
CA GLN A 196 -7.12 10.90 0.05
C GLN A 196 -6.50 11.23 -1.31
N LEU A 197 -5.18 11.17 -1.41
CA LEU A 197 -4.48 11.43 -2.65
C LEU A 197 -4.83 10.40 -3.75
N MET A 198 -5.00 9.13 -3.39
CA MET A 198 -5.50 8.11 -4.31
C MET A 198 -6.90 8.44 -4.84
N THR A 199 -7.81 8.90 -3.96
CA THR A 199 -9.17 9.27 -4.35
C THR A 199 -9.15 10.47 -5.29
N PHE A 200 -8.32 11.48 -5.03
CA PHE A 200 -8.15 12.61 -5.95
C PHE A 200 -7.57 12.16 -7.30
N ALA A 201 -6.55 11.30 -7.31
CA ALA A 201 -6.01 10.76 -8.54
C ALA A 201 -7.04 9.91 -9.30
N LEU A 202 -7.84 9.13 -8.58
CA LEU A 202 -8.94 8.35 -9.15
C LEU A 202 -9.99 9.27 -9.81
N ALA A 203 -10.33 10.39 -9.20
CA ALA A 203 -11.23 11.39 -9.77
C ALA A 203 -10.70 12.00 -11.08
N LEU A 204 -9.37 12.08 -11.25
CA LEU A 204 -8.75 12.56 -12.49
C LEU A 204 -8.72 11.50 -13.61
N VAL A 205 -8.71 10.23 -13.24
CA VAL A 205 -8.54 9.10 -14.18
C VAL A 205 -9.87 8.48 -14.59
N ALA A 206 -10.82 8.47 -13.66
CA ALA A 206 -12.17 7.92 -13.84
C ALA A 206 -13.22 9.04 -13.99
N ASN A 207 -14.47 8.71 -13.78
CA ASN A 207 -15.55 9.70 -13.82
C ASN A 207 -15.53 10.56 -12.54
N PHE A 208 -15.17 11.85 -12.71
CA PHE A 208 -15.02 12.81 -11.62
C PHE A 208 -16.31 12.96 -10.78
N ASP A 209 -17.46 13.03 -11.44
CA ASP A 209 -18.74 13.24 -10.77
C ASP A 209 -19.12 12.07 -9.86
N ASN A 210 -18.88 10.84 -10.31
CA ASN A 210 -19.15 9.62 -9.54
C ASN A 210 -18.24 9.50 -8.31
N VAL A 211 -16.95 9.80 -8.48
CA VAL A 211 -15.98 9.78 -7.37
C VAL A 211 -16.33 10.86 -6.34
N LEU A 212 -16.67 12.06 -6.81
CA LEU A 212 -17.03 13.17 -5.93
C LEU A 212 -18.36 12.94 -5.20
N ALA A 213 -19.34 12.31 -5.86
CA ALA A 213 -20.60 11.92 -5.23
C ALA A 213 -20.35 10.89 -4.10
N ALA A 214 -19.60 9.83 -4.39
CA ALA A 214 -19.26 8.80 -3.40
C ALA A 214 -18.49 9.39 -2.19
N TRP A 215 -17.58 10.33 -2.44
CA TRP A 215 -16.84 11.02 -1.40
C TRP A 215 -17.72 11.94 -0.54
N ARG A 216 -18.65 12.68 -1.16
CA ARG A 216 -19.62 13.53 -0.45
C ARG A 216 -20.59 12.72 0.41
N ASP A 217 -21.07 11.60 -0.09
CA ASP A 217 -21.97 10.72 0.65
C ASP A 217 -21.29 10.13 1.88
N TRP A 218 -20.01 9.72 1.77
CA TRP A 218 -19.23 9.30 2.92
C TRP A 218 -19.07 10.42 3.97
N GLN A 219 -18.86 11.67 3.55
CA GLN A 219 -18.73 12.80 4.48
C GLN A 219 -19.99 13.08 5.30
N ARG A 220 -21.18 12.75 4.78
CA ARG A 220 -22.46 12.93 5.49
C ARG A 220 -22.57 12.05 6.74
N ASP A 221 -21.94 10.90 6.76
CA ASP A 221 -21.93 9.96 7.88
C ASP A 221 -21.00 10.38 9.04
N GLY A 222 -20.36 11.53 8.92
CA GLY A 222 -19.42 12.07 9.91
C GLY A 222 -17.97 11.59 9.70
N TRP A 223 -17.05 12.34 10.30
CA TRP A 223 -15.61 12.04 10.21
C TRP A 223 -15.27 10.70 10.88
N ARG A 224 -14.93 9.70 10.09
CA ARG A 224 -14.42 8.41 10.56
C ARG A 224 -13.02 8.19 10.02
N LEU A 225 -12.14 7.65 10.85
CA LEU A 225 -10.78 7.30 10.45
C LEU A 225 -10.79 5.92 9.77
N ASN A 226 -11.47 5.83 8.62
CA ASN A 226 -11.53 4.62 7.78
C ASN A 226 -11.25 4.98 6.31
N MET A 227 -11.08 3.98 5.47
CA MET A 227 -10.78 4.14 4.04
C MET A 227 -12.01 3.89 3.16
N ASP A 228 -13.22 3.83 3.74
CA ASP A 228 -14.46 3.48 3.05
C ASP A 228 -14.78 4.44 1.90
N PHE A 229 -14.38 5.71 2.00
CA PHE A 229 -14.51 6.70 0.92
C PHE A 229 -13.72 6.30 -0.33
N LEU A 230 -12.49 5.79 -0.19
CA LEU A 230 -11.68 5.31 -1.31
C LEU A 230 -12.33 4.08 -1.95
N TYR A 231 -12.76 3.14 -1.13
CA TYR A 231 -13.38 1.90 -1.63
C TYR A 231 -14.75 2.17 -2.28
N ALA A 232 -15.53 3.11 -1.76
CA ALA A 232 -16.79 3.54 -2.37
C ALA A 232 -16.53 4.23 -3.73
N ALA A 233 -15.57 5.14 -3.79
CA ALA A 233 -15.18 5.80 -5.04
C ALA A 233 -14.67 4.80 -6.09
N ALA A 234 -13.85 3.83 -5.68
CA ALA A 234 -13.34 2.78 -6.56
C ALA A 234 -14.47 1.91 -7.13
N ARG A 235 -15.40 1.47 -6.26
CA ARG A 235 -16.57 0.69 -6.70
C ARG A 235 -17.46 1.45 -7.68
N ALA A 236 -17.72 2.73 -7.40
CA ALA A 236 -18.49 3.60 -8.30
C ALA A 236 -17.81 3.76 -9.67
N SER A 237 -16.48 3.87 -9.70
CA SER A 237 -15.71 4.00 -10.94
C SER A 237 -15.75 2.72 -11.78
N VAL A 238 -15.47 1.56 -11.18
CA VAL A 238 -15.49 0.26 -11.87
C VAL A 238 -16.89 -0.08 -12.36
N SER A 239 -17.93 0.15 -11.55
CA SER A 239 -19.33 -0.12 -11.99
C SER A 239 -19.74 0.76 -13.17
N CYS A 240 -19.22 1.98 -13.26
CA CYS A 240 -19.47 2.87 -14.39
C CYS A 240 -18.74 2.40 -15.67
N GLU A 241 -17.47 1.95 -15.56
CA GLU A 241 -16.72 1.39 -16.70
C GLU A 241 -17.39 0.13 -17.24
N LEU A 242 -17.77 -0.83 -16.35
CA LEU A 242 -18.48 -2.04 -16.74
C LEU A 242 -19.84 -1.76 -17.39
N ALA A 243 -20.58 -0.77 -16.89
CA ALA A 243 -21.85 -0.37 -17.50
C ALA A 243 -21.66 0.24 -18.89
N ALA A 244 -20.60 1.00 -19.11
CA ALA A 244 -20.25 1.57 -20.41
C ALA A 244 -19.83 0.47 -21.40
N GLU A 245 -19.00 -0.49 -20.98
CA GLU A 245 -18.60 -1.64 -21.82
C GLU A 245 -19.81 -2.52 -22.19
N ALA A 246 -20.70 -2.78 -21.25
CA ALA A 246 -21.91 -3.54 -21.49
C ALA A 246 -22.87 -2.85 -22.47
N ALA A 247 -22.87 -1.52 -22.51
CA ALA A 247 -23.69 -0.74 -23.43
C ALA A 247 -23.11 -0.72 -24.86
N ASP A 248 -21.79 -0.89 -25.01
CA ASP A 248 -21.09 -0.87 -26.29
C ASP A 248 -20.90 -2.27 -26.91
N SER A 249 -21.13 -3.33 -26.12
CA SER A 249 -20.99 -4.73 -26.55
C SER A 249 -22.32 -5.35 -26.89
N ASP A 250 -22.51 -5.80 -28.15
CA ASP A 250 -23.68 -6.56 -28.59
C ASP A 250 -23.64 -8.06 -28.17
N GLU A 251 -22.51 -8.55 -27.66
CA GLU A 251 -22.34 -9.93 -27.21
C GLU A 251 -22.36 -10.05 -25.68
N PRO A 252 -22.97 -11.11 -25.11
CA PRO A 252 -22.92 -11.35 -23.68
C PRO A 252 -21.48 -11.63 -23.24
N ILE A 253 -20.97 -10.84 -22.30
CA ILE A 253 -19.64 -11.00 -21.73
C ILE A 253 -19.57 -12.39 -21.04
N GLY A 254 -18.75 -13.30 -21.60
CA GLY A 254 -18.64 -14.69 -21.13
C GLY A 254 -17.88 -14.88 -19.81
N GLU A 255 -17.25 -13.82 -19.27
CA GLU A 255 -16.52 -13.85 -17.99
C GLU A 255 -17.42 -13.56 -16.79
N ALA A 256 -17.08 -14.15 -15.62
CA ALA A 256 -17.79 -13.86 -14.38
C ALA A 256 -17.63 -12.36 -14.00
N PRO A 257 -18.72 -11.66 -13.59
CA PRO A 257 -18.69 -10.22 -13.30
C PRO A 257 -17.64 -9.82 -12.26
N ALA A 258 -17.32 -10.70 -11.31
CA ALA A 258 -16.29 -10.44 -10.29
C ALA A 258 -14.87 -10.41 -10.89
N LEU A 259 -14.58 -11.22 -11.91
CA LEU A 259 -13.27 -11.24 -12.56
C LEU A 259 -13.08 -10.02 -13.46
N LEU A 260 -14.13 -9.58 -14.16
CA LEU A 260 -14.10 -8.32 -14.93
C LEU A 260 -13.84 -7.13 -13.99
N ALA A 261 -14.59 -7.04 -12.89
CA ALA A 261 -14.39 -5.98 -11.91
C ALA A 261 -12.97 -5.98 -11.30
N LEU A 262 -12.37 -7.16 -11.13
CA LEU A 262 -11.00 -7.32 -10.65
C LEU A 262 -9.98 -6.76 -11.66
N ARG A 263 -10.14 -7.07 -12.96
CA ARG A 263 -9.29 -6.58 -14.06
C ARG A 263 -9.38 -5.06 -14.19
N ASP A 264 -10.59 -4.51 -14.16
CA ASP A 264 -10.81 -3.07 -14.27
C ASP A 264 -10.27 -2.32 -13.05
N ALA A 265 -10.48 -2.86 -11.85
CA ALA A 265 -9.90 -2.30 -10.63
C ALA A 265 -8.37 -2.21 -10.72
N MET A 266 -7.71 -3.27 -11.23
CA MET A 266 -6.26 -3.27 -11.41
C MET A 266 -5.79 -2.27 -12.47
N SER A 267 -6.53 -2.16 -13.58
CA SER A 267 -6.29 -1.15 -14.62
C SER A 267 -6.39 0.28 -14.06
N LEU A 268 -7.41 0.57 -13.25
CA LEU A 268 -7.56 1.86 -12.58
C LEU A 268 -6.42 2.14 -11.60
N VAL A 269 -5.99 1.14 -10.83
CA VAL A 269 -4.83 1.27 -9.91
C VAL A 269 -3.57 1.67 -10.67
N TRP A 270 -3.29 1.06 -11.83
CA TRP A 270 -2.17 1.43 -12.68
C TRP A 270 -2.28 2.85 -13.22
N ARG A 271 -3.47 3.27 -13.69
CA ARG A 271 -3.71 4.65 -14.14
C ARG A 271 -3.49 5.66 -13.02
N VAL A 272 -4.00 5.37 -11.81
CA VAL A 272 -3.77 6.21 -10.61
C VAL A 272 -2.28 6.31 -10.28
N LEU A 273 -1.53 5.20 -10.38
CA LEU A 273 -0.08 5.19 -10.16
C LEU A 273 0.65 6.06 -11.18
N LEU A 274 0.25 5.99 -12.47
CA LEU A 274 0.82 6.86 -13.52
C LEU A 274 0.57 8.34 -13.25
N VAL A 275 -0.62 8.72 -12.76
CA VAL A 275 -0.90 10.10 -12.34
C VAL A 275 0.03 10.52 -11.21
N TRP A 276 0.25 9.68 -10.20
CA TRP A 276 1.18 9.98 -9.13
C TRP A 276 2.60 10.21 -9.63
N LEU A 277 3.08 9.34 -10.52
CA LEU A 277 4.42 9.49 -11.12
C LEU A 277 4.52 10.76 -11.99
N ALA A 278 3.46 11.08 -12.76
CA ALA A 278 3.42 12.31 -13.56
C ALA A 278 3.46 13.57 -12.68
N VAL A 279 2.68 13.60 -11.60
CA VAL A 279 2.69 14.72 -10.63
C VAL A 279 4.07 14.85 -9.98
N LEU A 280 4.69 13.74 -9.57
CA LEU A 280 6.05 13.75 -9.03
C LEU A 280 7.08 14.26 -10.04
N ALA A 281 6.99 13.83 -11.29
CA ALA A 281 7.86 14.32 -12.36
C ALA A 281 7.70 15.83 -12.55
N LEU A 282 6.48 16.35 -12.50
CA LEU A 282 6.21 17.79 -12.59
C LEU A 282 6.83 18.57 -11.43
N PHE A 283 6.75 18.08 -10.19
CA PHE A 283 7.38 18.72 -9.04
C PHE A 283 8.92 18.78 -9.17
N VAL A 284 9.53 17.71 -9.68
CA VAL A 284 10.97 17.68 -9.96
C VAL A 284 11.35 18.67 -11.06
N LEU A 285 10.59 18.71 -12.17
CA LEU A 285 10.84 19.62 -13.28
C LEU A 285 10.61 21.09 -12.90
N ALA A 286 9.64 21.37 -12.03
CA ALA A 286 9.37 22.72 -11.52
C ALA A 286 10.47 23.24 -10.56
N GLY A 287 11.46 22.43 -10.22
CA GLY A 287 12.54 22.80 -9.31
C GLY A 287 12.08 22.96 -7.83
N TRP A 288 10.86 22.55 -7.51
CA TRP A 288 10.33 22.60 -6.13
C TRP A 288 10.91 21.48 -5.26
N ALA A 289 11.67 20.61 -5.87
CA ALA A 289 12.24 19.40 -5.30
C ALA A 289 13.77 19.41 -5.50
N ASN A 290 14.47 20.39 -4.95
CA ASN A 290 15.93 20.42 -4.85
C ASN A 290 16.42 19.68 -3.62
#